data_86d0e7e6c3c41cdbbe1ac1e56e5a32be
#
_entry.id   86d0e7e6c3c41cdbbe1ac1e56e5a32be
#
_cell.length_a   1.000
_cell.length_b   1.000
_cell.length_c   1.000
_cell.angle_alpha   90.00
_cell.angle_beta   90.00
_cell.angle_gamma   90.00
#
_symmetry.space_group_name_H-M   'P 1'
#
loop_
_entity.id
_entity.type
_entity.pdbx_description
1 polymer ?
#
loop_
_entity_poly.entity_id
_entity_poly.type
_entity_poly.pdbx_seq_one_letter_code
_entity_poly.pdbx_strand_id
1 'polypeptide(L)'
;ATDVLTAEQTGDDNTQGTITGIKAGKADVIAEVAGVSSEKAEVKVIALPVDLELNASNTVKENSVVYDEGGDLVVFISPTSGYGQIMLTLTDAYKGGGYAGHYDIPVGTVVDIDGARAEVTGSMDISGSGDETTVSFSITGNVGSRTLSIEADSVPVVL
;
A
#
# COMPACT_ATOMS: atom_id res chain seq x y z
N ALA A 1 -16.87 -20.40 10.75
CA ALA A 1 -16.08 -19.16 10.61
C ALA A 1 -16.05 -18.69 9.16
N THR A 2 -17.19 -18.65 8.51
CA THR A 2 -17.31 -18.36 7.08
C THR A 2 -17.35 -16.89 6.70
N ASP A 3 -17.14 -16.01 7.64
CA ASP A 3 -17.37 -14.58 7.43
C ASP A 3 -16.09 -13.75 7.21
N VAL A 4 -14.89 -14.34 7.30
CA VAL A 4 -13.62 -13.63 7.15
C VAL A 4 -13.06 -13.73 5.74
N LEU A 5 -13.17 -14.92 5.15
CA LEU A 5 -12.72 -15.20 3.80
C LEU A 5 -13.58 -16.29 3.13
N THR A 6 -13.51 -16.33 1.80
CA THR A 6 -13.92 -17.49 1.00
C THR A 6 -12.69 -18.16 0.41
N ALA A 7 -12.77 -19.48 0.22
CA ALA A 7 -11.76 -20.25 -0.49
C ALA A 7 -12.47 -21.04 -1.60
N GLU A 8 -12.00 -20.91 -2.81
CA GLU A 8 -12.55 -21.59 -3.98
C GLU A 8 -11.45 -22.35 -4.70
N GLN A 9 -11.77 -23.54 -5.17
CA GLN A 9 -10.86 -24.30 -5.99
C GLN A 9 -10.85 -23.74 -7.40
N THR A 10 -9.67 -23.53 -7.95
CA THR A 10 -9.46 -22.96 -9.28
C THR A 10 -8.49 -23.84 -10.08
N GLY A 11 -8.62 -23.82 -11.40
CA GLY A 11 -7.83 -24.63 -12.33
C GLY A 11 -8.48 -25.95 -12.72
N ASP A 12 -8.20 -26.41 -13.92
CA ASP A 12 -8.80 -27.62 -14.50
C ASP A 12 -8.27 -28.92 -13.88
N ASP A 13 -7.16 -28.85 -13.17
CA ASP A 13 -6.47 -29.99 -12.55
C ASP A 13 -6.65 -30.08 -11.02
N ASN A 14 -7.49 -29.23 -10.45
CA ASN A 14 -7.78 -29.18 -9.01
C ASN A 14 -6.53 -28.99 -8.11
N THR A 15 -5.46 -28.44 -8.64
CA THR A 15 -4.20 -28.21 -7.89
C THR A 15 -4.06 -26.80 -7.33
N GLN A 16 -4.97 -25.91 -7.68
CA GLN A 16 -4.94 -24.50 -7.28
C GLN A 16 -6.22 -24.10 -6.56
N GLY A 17 -6.08 -23.15 -5.65
CA GLY A 17 -7.19 -22.52 -4.95
C GLY A 17 -7.00 -21.03 -4.82
N THR A 18 -8.10 -20.28 -4.87
CA THR A 18 -8.12 -18.83 -4.64
C THR A 18 -8.76 -18.53 -3.30
N ILE A 19 -8.10 -17.70 -2.50
CA ILE A 19 -8.61 -17.23 -1.22
C ILE A 19 -8.97 -15.75 -1.39
N THR A 20 -10.22 -15.40 -1.07
CA THR A 20 -10.72 -14.02 -1.14
C THR A 20 -11.09 -13.54 0.25
N GLY A 21 -10.48 -12.44 0.71
CA GLY A 21 -10.84 -11.80 1.97
C GLY A 21 -12.20 -11.10 1.88
N ILE A 22 -13.05 -11.27 2.90
CA ILE A 22 -14.38 -10.64 2.98
C ILE A 22 -14.39 -9.51 4.00
N LYS A 23 -13.82 -9.73 5.18
CA LYS A 23 -13.68 -8.74 6.24
C LYS A 23 -12.42 -8.98 7.04
N ALA A 24 -11.94 -7.96 7.73
CA ALA A 24 -10.77 -8.08 8.60
C ALA A 24 -10.97 -9.17 9.67
N GLY A 25 -9.96 -9.97 9.89
CA GLY A 25 -9.98 -11.07 10.85
C GLY A 25 -8.96 -12.14 10.51
N LYS A 26 -9.05 -13.24 11.24
CA LYS A 26 -8.22 -14.43 11.02
C LYS A 26 -9.11 -15.64 10.73
N ALA A 27 -8.67 -16.48 9.82
CA ALA A 27 -9.31 -17.77 9.55
C ALA A 27 -8.25 -18.83 9.25
N ASP A 28 -8.56 -20.07 9.66
CA ASP A 28 -7.76 -21.21 9.28
C ASP A 28 -8.24 -21.76 7.93
N VAL A 29 -7.30 -22.04 7.04
CA VAL A 29 -7.54 -22.69 5.75
C VAL A 29 -6.88 -24.07 5.75
N ILE A 30 -7.60 -25.05 5.26
CA ILE A 30 -7.13 -26.42 5.10
C ILE A 30 -7.40 -26.83 3.65
N ALA A 31 -6.44 -27.42 2.99
CA ALA A 31 -6.63 -28.08 1.71
C ALA A 31 -6.93 -29.55 1.94
N GLU A 32 -7.89 -30.10 1.19
CA GLU A 32 -8.24 -31.52 1.24
C GLU A 32 -8.24 -32.12 -0.18
N VAL A 33 -7.53 -33.23 -0.35
CA VAL A 33 -7.48 -33.97 -1.60
C VAL A 33 -7.62 -35.45 -1.31
N ALA A 34 -8.61 -36.08 -1.90
CA ALA A 34 -8.89 -37.54 -1.78
C ALA A 34 -8.96 -38.01 -0.31
N GLY A 35 -9.53 -37.20 0.58
CA GLY A 35 -9.69 -37.53 2.00
C GLY A 35 -8.42 -37.31 2.84
N VAL A 36 -7.36 -36.74 2.27
CA VAL A 36 -6.16 -36.32 3.00
C VAL A 36 -6.19 -34.81 3.17
N SER A 37 -6.15 -34.35 4.41
CA SER A 37 -6.13 -32.92 4.73
C SER A 37 -4.70 -32.44 5.00
N SER A 38 -4.41 -31.23 4.57
CA SER A 38 -3.18 -30.51 4.94
C SER A 38 -3.19 -30.11 6.42
N GLU A 39 -2.06 -29.65 6.91
CA GLU A 39 -2.02 -28.84 8.12
C GLU A 39 -2.79 -27.54 7.91
N LYS A 40 -3.21 -26.93 9.02
CA LYS A 40 -3.91 -25.65 9.02
C LYS A 40 -2.94 -24.52 8.67
N ALA A 41 -3.33 -23.64 7.75
CA ALA A 41 -2.67 -22.37 7.50
C ALA A 41 -3.54 -21.22 8.04
N GLU A 42 -3.03 -20.44 8.99
CA GLU A 42 -3.72 -19.23 9.45
C GLU A 42 -3.57 -18.13 8.38
N VAL A 43 -4.69 -17.65 7.88
CA VAL A 43 -4.78 -16.50 6.96
C VAL A 43 -5.33 -15.30 7.72
N LYS A 44 -4.58 -14.20 7.71
CA LYS A 44 -5.00 -12.92 8.28
C LYS A 44 -5.50 -12.01 7.16
N VAL A 45 -6.77 -11.64 7.22
CA VAL A 45 -7.36 -10.60 6.36
C VAL A 45 -7.25 -9.27 7.08
N ILE A 46 -6.59 -8.30 6.46
CA ILE A 46 -6.35 -6.98 7.01
C ILE A 46 -7.29 -6.00 6.29
N ALA A 47 -8.00 -5.17 7.06
CA ALA A 47 -8.73 -4.05 6.50
C ALA A 47 -7.77 -2.90 6.22
N LEU A 48 -7.99 -2.19 5.12
CA LEU A 48 -7.37 -0.89 4.93
C LEU A 48 -7.94 0.12 5.95
N PRO A 49 -7.19 1.19 6.28
CA PRO A 49 -7.70 2.28 7.06
C PRO A 49 -9.04 2.79 6.54
N VAL A 50 -9.92 3.21 7.44
CA VAL A 50 -11.33 3.56 7.12
C VAL A 50 -11.44 4.74 6.15
N ASP A 51 -10.43 5.58 6.09
CA ASP A 51 -10.34 6.78 5.25
C ASP A 51 -9.74 6.53 3.85
N LEU A 52 -9.22 5.33 3.59
CA LEU A 52 -8.75 4.94 2.26
C LEU A 52 -9.78 4.03 1.59
N GLU A 53 -10.44 4.55 0.59
CA GLU A 53 -11.46 3.82 -0.15
C GLU A 53 -10.84 3.07 -1.34
N LEU A 54 -11.17 1.78 -1.47
CA LEU A 54 -10.79 0.99 -2.63
C LEU A 54 -11.72 1.28 -3.81
N ASN A 55 -11.15 1.34 -5.01
CA ASN A 55 -11.80 1.74 -6.26
C ASN A 55 -12.31 3.18 -6.26
N ALA A 56 -11.77 4.04 -5.39
CA ALA A 56 -12.02 5.46 -5.35
C ALA A 56 -10.69 6.23 -5.27
N SER A 57 -10.72 7.51 -5.62
CA SER A 57 -9.58 8.40 -5.43
C SER A 57 -9.55 8.90 -3.99
N ASN A 58 -8.41 8.77 -3.34
CA ASN A 58 -8.18 9.23 -1.97
C ASN A 58 -7.26 10.44 -2.00
N THR A 59 -7.60 11.47 -1.25
CA THR A 59 -6.79 12.69 -1.13
C THR A 59 -6.07 12.76 0.21
N VAL A 60 -4.84 13.23 0.18
CA VAL A 60 -4.02 13.51 1.36
C VAL A 60 -3.84 15.01 1.47
N LYS A 61 -4.10 15.56 2.65
CA LYS A 61 -4.08 17.01 2.91
C LYS A 61 -3.26 17.40 4.13
N GLU A 62 -2.63 16.45 4.80
CA GLU A 62 -1.81 16.69 5.98
C GLU A 62 -0.32 16.66 5.66
N ASN A 63 0.47 17.14 6.61
CA ASN A 63 1.90 17.22 6.47
C ASN A 63 2.51 15.84 6.25
N SER A 64 3.36 15.77 5.24
CA SER A 64 4.21 14.61 4.98
C SER A 64 5.61 14.88 5.48
N VAL A 65 6.34 13.83 5.80
CA VAL A 65 7.76 13.91 6.18
C VAL A 65 8.59 13.27 5.08
N VAL A 66 9.65 13.96 4.65
CA VAL A 66 10.59 13.46 3.67
C VAL A 66 11.99 13.45 4.28
N TYR A 67 12.70 12.36 4.11
CA TYR A 67 14.12 12.27 4.50
C TYR A 67 14.86 11.28 3.60
N ASP A 68 16.19 11.36 3.62
CA ASP A 68 17.05 10.35 2.98
C ASP A 68 17.56 9.33 3.99
N GLU A 69 17.68 8.10 3.55
CA GLU A 69 18.28 7.01 4.31
C GLU A 69 19.22 6.22 3.38
N GLY A 70 20.52 6.54 3.46
CA GLY A 70 21.54 5.82 2.71
C GLY A 70 21.47 5.94 1.18
N GLY A 71 20.78 6.97 0.66
CA GLY A 71 20.52 7.17 -0.77
C GLY A 71 19.09 6.86 -1.17
N ASP A 72 18.31 6.23 -0.29
CA ASP A 72 16.87 6.04 -0.48
C ASP A 72 16.13 7.33 -0.10
N LEU A 73 15.06 7.65 -0.83
CA LEU A 73 14.15 8.71 -0.47
C LEU A 73 12.94 8.11 0.24
N VAL A 74 12.78 8.44 1.51
CA VAL A 74 11.65 7.95 2.33
C VAL A 74 10.65 9.06 2.54
N VAL A 75 9.40 8.78 2.20
CA VAL A 75 8.28 9.72 2.31
C VAL A 75 7.21 9.10 3.20
N PHE A 76 6.89 9.78 4.28
CA PHE A 76 5.71 9.47 5.09
C PHE A 76 4.58 10.40 4.69
N ILE A 77 3.46 9.83 4.34
CA ILE A 77 2.26 10.53 3.92
C ILE A 77 1.18 10.29 4.97
N SER A 78 0.65 11.36 5.53
CA SER A 78 -0.40 11.28 6.54
C SER A 78 -1.76 11.60 5.91
N PRO A 79 -2.73 10.67 5.93
CA PRO A 79 -4.09 10.97 5.48
C PRO A 79 -4.82 11.92 6.44
N THR A 80 -5.84 12.61 5.94
CA THR A 80 -6.56 13.67 6.64
C THR A 80 -7.24 13.22 7.94
N SER A 81 -7.61 11.97 8.04
CA SER A 81 -8.38 11.42 9.17
C SER A 81 -7.51 10.85 10.29
N GLY A 82 -6.19 10.93 10.19
CA GLY A 82 -5.27 10.47 11.23
C GLY A 82 -5.16 8.97 11.39
N TYR A 83 -5.64 8.19 10.44
CA TYR A 83 -5.46 6.74 10.40
C TYR A 83 -4.29 6.36 9.51
N GLY A 84 -3.29 5.72 10.12
CA GLY A 84 -2.17 5.13 9.45
C GLY A 84 -1.27 6.12 8.70
N GLN A 85 0.01 5.86 8.69
CA GLN A 85 0.94 6.53 7.79
C GLN A 85 1.17 5.65 6.58
N ILE A 86 1.22 6.27 5.41
CA ILE A 86 1.67 5.61 4.19
C ILE A 86 3.16 5.87 4.09
N MET A 87 3.96 4.83 4.17
CA MET A 87 5.40 4.93 3.98
C MET A 87 5.74 4.49 2.56
N LEU A 88 6.36 5.40 1.81
CA LEU A 88 6.86 5.15 0.47
C LEU A 88 8.39 5.28 0.50
N THR A 89 9.08 4.22 0.10
CA THR A 89 10.54 4.21 -0.05
C THR A 89 10.90 4.07 -1.52
N LEU A 90 11.60 5.07 -2.05
CA LEU A 90 12.15 5.05 -3.39
C LEU A 90 13.65 4.75 -3.30
N THR A 91 14.00 3.51 -3.62
CA THR A 91 15.37 3.00 -3.50
C THR A 91 16.30 3.73 -4.47
N ASP A 92 17.48 4.13 -3.98
CA ASP A 92 18.51 4.87 -4.73
C ASP A 92 18.02 6.17 -5.41
N ALA A 93 16.92 6.74 -4.94
CA ALA A 93 16.32 7.94 -5.55
C ALA A 93 16.97 9.25 -5.11
N TYR A 94 17.54 9.31 -3.92
CA TYR A 94 18.18 10.52 -3.40
C TYR A 94 19.58 10.70 -3.96
N LYS A 95 19.79 11.79 -4.68
CA LYS A 95 21.09 12.10 -5.33
C LYS A 95 21.89 13.18 -4.62
N GLY A 96 21.43 13.66 -3.47
CA GLY A 96 22.00 14.80 -2.76
C GLY A 96 21.59 16.14 -3.36
N GLY A 97 21.89 17.23 -2.64
CA GLY A 97 21.62 18.59 -3.11
C GLY A 97 20.19 19.11 -2.89
N GLY A 98 19.40 18.41 -2.10
CA GLY A 98 18.01 18.73 -1.78
C GLY A 98 17.02 17.70 -2.32
N TYR A 99 15.77 17.81 -1.91
CA TYR A 99 14.73 16.83 -2.25
C TYR A 99 13.90 17.21 -3.48
N ALA A 100 13.97 18.46 -3.93
CA ALA A 100 13.16 18.93 -5.06
C ALA A 100 13.48 18.16 -6.35
N GLY A 101 12.44 17.67 -7.01
CA GLY A 101 12.57 16.90 -8.24
C GLY A 101 11.32 16.07 -8.56
N HIS A 102 11.36 15.47 -9.73
CA HIS A 102 10.39 14.49 -10.18
C HIS A 102 10.92 13.08 -9.92
N TYR A 103 10.08 12.22 -9.35
CA TYR A 103 10.42 10.85 -8.98
C TYR A 103 9.38 9.89 -9.54
N ASP A 104 9.78 9.06 -10.48
CA ASP A 104 8.97 7.92 -10.89
C ASP A 104 9.01 6.85 -9.80
N ILE A 105 7.86 6.25 -9.49
CA ILE A 105 7.76 5.16 -8.55
C ILE A 105 8.11 3.86 -9.27
N PRO A 106 9.21 3.18 -8.91
CA PRO A 106 9.62 1.95 -9.57
C PRO A 106 8.55 0.85 -9.47
N VAL A 107 8.42 0.06 -10.52
CA VAL A 107 7.57 -1.13 -10.51
C VAL A 107 8.02 -2.09 -9.40
N GLY A 108 7.07 -2.61 -8.65
CA GLY A 108 7.33 -3.47 -7.49
C GLY A 108 7.52 -2.72 -6.17
N THR A 109 7.42 -1.38 -6.19
CA THR A 109 7.38 -0.59 -4.95
C THR A 109 6.14 -0.94 -4.16
N VAL A 110 6.32 -1.21 -2.86
CA VAL A 110 5.24 -1.58 -1.94
C VAL A 110 5.08 -0.47 -0.92
N VAL A 111 3.85 -0.02 -0.72
CA VAL A 111 3.48 0.83 0.42
C VAL A 111 2.88 -0.01 1.53
N ASP A 112 3.20 0.33 2.76
CA ASP A 112 2.55 -0.22 3.95
C ASP A 112 1.52 0.80 4.45
N ILE A 113 0.30 0.35 4.61
CA ILE A 113 -0.82 1.16 5.07
C ILE A 113 -1.41 0.43 6.28
N ASP A 114 -0.94 0.81 7.48
CA ASP A 114 -1.38 0.22 8.74
C ASP A 114 -1.31 -1.32 8.75
N GLY A 115 -0.21 -1.86 8.22
CA GLY A 115 0.05 -3.29 8.11
C GLY A 115 -0.60 -3.98 6.91
N ALA A 116 -1.36 -3.27 6.08
CA ALA A 116 -1.75 -3.73 4.76
C ALA A 116 -0.69 -3.31 3.73
N ARG A 117 -0.37 -4.19 2.79
CA ARG A 117 0.63 -3.93 1.75
C ARG A 117 -0.04 -3.84 0.39
N ALA A 118 0.28 -2.78 -0.35
CA ALA A 118 -0.14 -2.59 -1.72
C ALA A 118 1.09 -2.37 -2.61
N GLU A 119 1.18 -3.09 -3.69
CA GLU A 119 2.13 -2.78 -4.75
C GLU A 119 1.61 -1.56 -5.52
N VAL A 120 2.45 -0.55 -5.69
CA VAL A 120 2.06 0.75 -6.25
C VAL A 120 2.94 1.15 -7.42
N THR A 121 2.36 1.98 -8.28
CA THR A 121 3.03 2.68 -9.38
C THR A 121 2.55 4.13 -9.43
N GLY A 122 3.27 4.97 -10.11
CA GLY A 122 2.90 6.38 -10.29
C GLY A 122 4.11 7.29 -10.25
N SER A 123 3.90 8.53 -9.87
CA SER A 123 4.97 9.53 -9.75
C SER A 123 4.73 10.46 -8.58
N MET A 124 5.80 11.10 -8.16
CA MET A 124 5.83 12.10 -7.10
C MET A 124 6.70 13.27 -7.53
N ASP A 125 6.23 14.46 -7.28
CA ASP A 125 6.99 15.71 -7.45
C ASP A 125 7.20 16.38 -6.11
N ILE A 126 8.43 16.72 -5.80
CA ILE A 126 8.80 17.52 -4.64
C ILE A 126 9.24 18.89 -5.13
N SER A 127 8.64 19.94 -4.60
CA SER A 127 8.90 21.33 -4.99
C SER A 127 9.21 22.20 -3.77
N GLY A 128 9.95 23.28 -4.00
CA GLY A 128 10.35 24.20 -2.94
C GLY A 128 11.64 23.80 -2.23
N SER A 129 11.91 24.45 -1.12
CA SER A 129 13.08 24.19 -0.27
C SER A 129 12.82 24.65 1.17
N GLY A 130 13.44 23.99 2.13
CA GLY A 130 13.24 24.29 3.55
C GLY A 130 11.77 24.20 3.95
N ASP A 131 11.29 25.17 4.72
CA ASP A 131 9.93 25.20 5.26
C ASP A 131 8.83 25.41 4.19
N GLU A 132 9.21 25.76 2.95
CA GLU A 132 8.27 25.92 1.83
C GLU A 132 8.23 24.68 0.90
N THR A 133 8.74 23.56 1.36
CA THR A 133 8.70 22.32 0.57
C THR A 133 7.30 21.74 0.53
N THR A 134 6.87 21.33 -0.66
CA THR A 134 5.59 20.67 -0.89
C THR A 134 5.79 19.38 -1.70
N VAL A 135 4.88 18.44 -1.54
CA VAL A 135 4.84 17.19 -2.32
C VAL A 135 3.50 17.08 -3.06
N SER A 136 3.59 16.72 -4.31
CA SER A 136 2.46 16.29 -5.13
C SER A 136 2.70 14.87 -5.59
N PHE A 137 1.69 14.00 -5.58
CA PHE A 137 1.83 12.66 -6.11
C PHE A 137 0.50 12.14 -6.65
N SER A 138 0.63 11.21 -7.58
CA SER A 138 -0.47 10.38 -8.08
C SER A 138 0.00 8.94 -8.06
N ILE A 139 -0.55 8.16 -7.15
CA ILE A 139 -0.15 6.79 -6.87
C ILE A 139 -1.35 5.88 -7.07
N THR A 140 -1.18 4.82 -7.82
CA THR A 140 -2.17 3.75 -7.95
C THR A 140 -1.56 2.43 -7.53
N GLY A 141 -2.38 1.59 -6.92
CA GLY A 141 -1.95 0.28 -6.45
C GLY A 141 -3.08 -0.73 -6.46
N ASN A 142 -2.74 -1.95 -6.15
CA ASN A 142 -3.70 -3.03 -6.05
C ASN A 142 -3.67 -3.66 -4.66
N VAL A 143 -4.86 -3.87 -4.10
CA VAL A 143 -5.07 -4.64 -2.88
C VAL A 143 -5.94 -5.82 -3.27
N GLY A 144 -5.33 -6.96 -3.53
CA GLY A 144 -6.00 -8.09 -4.15
C GLY A 144 -6.50 -7.72 -5.56
N SER A 145 -7.79 -7.88 -5.82
CA SER A 145 -8.43 -7.51 -7.09
C SER A 145 -8.97 -6.07 -7.12
N ARG A 146 -8.73 -5.25 -6.10
CA ARG A 146 -9.27 -3.91 -5.95
C ARG A 146 -8.18 -2.87 -6.14
N THR A 147 -8.51 -1.75 -6.76
CA THR A 147 -7.60 -0.65 -7.01
C THR A 147 -7.61 0.33 -5.84
N LEU A 148 -6.42 0.74 -5.42
CA LEU A 148 -6.20 1.87 -4.53
C LEU A 148 -5.64 3.04 -5.35
N SER A 149 -6.22 4.22 -5.22
CA SER A 149 -5.70 5.46 -5.79
C SER A 149 -5.51 6.48 -4.67
N ILE A 150 -4.32 7.09 -4.61
CA ILE A 150 -3.99 8.11 -3.62
C ILE A 150 -3.39 9.30 -4.35
N GLU A 151 -3.94 10.47 -4.10
CA GLU A 151 -3.55 11.71 -4.74
C GLU A 151 -3.22 12.79 -3.69
N ALA A 152 -2.22 13.57 -3.97
CA ALA A 152 -1.92 14.79 -3.22
C ALA A 152 -1.50 15.89 -4.19
N ASP A 153 -1.91 17.11 -3.92
CA ASP A 153 -1.50 18.28 -4.67
C ASP A 153 -0.95 19.34 -3.71
N SER A 154 0.34 19.61 -3.85
CA SER A 154 1.07 20.66 -3.12
C SER A 154 0.90 20.56 -1.59
N VAL A 155 0.98 19.36 -1.05
CA VAL A 155 0.89 19.14 0.40
C VAL A 155 2.18 19.58 1.06
N PRO A 156 2.13 20.44 2.10
CA PRO A 156 3.32 20.84 2.84
C PRO A 156 4.07 19.66 3.44
N VAL A 157 5.38 19.71 3.35
CA VAL A 157 6.27 18.67 3.86
C VAL A 157 7.07 19.21 5.05
N VAL A 158 7.22 18.40 6.07
CA VAL A 158 8.19 18.63 7.16
C VAL A 158 9.48 17.89 6.79
N LEU A 159 10.58 18.62 6.76
CA LEU A 159 11.93 18.09 6.48
C LEU A 159 12.66 17.76 7.77
#